data_9aa393e6ac28272cabf9cb9e869ae6bc
#
_entry.id   9aa393e6ac28272cabf9cb9e869ae6bc
#
_cell.length_a   1.000
_cell.length_b   1.000
_cell.length_c   1.000
_cell.angle_alpha   90.00
_cell.angle_beta   90.00
_cell.angle_gamma   90.00
#
_symmetry.space_group_name_H-M   'P 1'
#
loop_
_entity.id
_entity.type
_entity.pdbx_description
1 polymer ?
#
loop_
_entity_poly.entity_id
_entity_poly.type
_entity_poly.pdbx_seq_one_letter_code
_entity_poly.pdbx_strand_id
1 'polypeptide(L)'
;MTVNSERRGRALVIRIEREAKRNAIDPETTAGLDAALNALDDDPGLQVGILTGGPSVFSAGSDLRLGSGEPTPRGGEYGVIRRAHANPRIAAVEGLAFGGGMEIVLACDLVVAAKSARFGLPEIKRGLFAVYGGVFRSARALPLNVAKEIVLTGDPITAERAAGLGFVNVLCEDGRALDEALALAERIAANAPVAVRESLRVLEQSAAVLEDIGWQLTADAAKAVFASEDAREGRDAFLEKRAPIWRGR
;
A
#
# COMPACT_ATOMS: atom_id res chain seq x y z
N MET A 1 -17.61 -0.19 -11.58
CA MET A 1 -17.02 -0.04 -10.23
C MET A 1 -15.59 -0.55 -10.30
N THR A 2 -14.66 0.22 -9.79
CA THR A 2 -13.21 -0.08 -9.79
C THR A 2 -12.75 -0.80 -8.52
N VAL A 3 -13.63 -0.92 -7.52
CA VAL A 3 -13.43 -1.68 -6.29
C VAL A 3 -14.64 -2.56 -6.04
N ASN A 4 -14.40 -3.82 -5.76
CA ASN A 4 -15.41 -4.79 -5.35
C ASN A 4 -15.12 -5.24 -3.91
N SER A 5 -16.16 -5.48 -3.11
CA SER A 5 -16.02 -6.03 -1.77
C SER A 5 -16.95 -7.21 -1.56
N GLU A 6 -16.41 -8.28 -0.95
CA GLU A 6 -17.13 -9.52 -0.69
C GLU A 6 -16.88 -10.01 0.74
N ARG A 7 -17.96 -10.34 1.45
CA ARG A 7 -17.87 -10.95 2.77
C ARG A 7 -17.54 -12.44 2.67
N ARG A 8 -16.49 -12.87 3.37
CA ARG A 8 -16.08 -14.26 3.53
C ARG A 8 -15.99 -14.58 5.03
N GLY A 9 -17.07 -15.13 5.58
CA GLY A 9 -17.17 -15.35 7.02
C GLY A 9 -17.10 -14.04 7.82
N ARG A 10 -16.05 -13.88 8.62
CA ARG A 10 -15.76 -12.65 9.38
C ARG A 10 -14.73 -11.73 8.69
N ALA A 11 -14.28 -12.08 7.49
CA ALA A 11 -13.41 -11.26 6.69
C ALA A 11 -14.19 -10.49 5.61
N LEU A 12 -13.73 -9.28 5.28
CA LEU A 12 -14.14 -8.52 4.10
C LEU A 12 -12.99 -8.52 3.11
N VAL A 13 -13.17 -9.17 1.97
CA VAL A 13 -12.24 -9.11 0.84
C VAL A 13 -12.55 -7.86 0.03
N ILE A 14 -11.57 -7.00 -0.15
CA ILE A 14 -11.65 -5.72 -0.89
C ILE A 14 -10.70 -5.82 -2.06
N ARG A 15 -11.24 -5.87 -3.28
CA ARG A 15 -10.48 -6.07 -4.51
C ARG A 15 -10.47 -4.83 -5.37
N ILE A 16 -9.29 -4.41 -5.82
CA ILE A 16 -9.14 -3.40 -6.86
C ILE A 16 -9.30 -4.09 -8.22
N GLU A 17 -10.28 -3.65 -9.02
CA GLU A 17 -10.66 -4.25 -10.30
C GLU A 17 -10.49 -3.24 -11.46
N ARG A 18 -9.25 -2.81 -11.68
CA ARG A 18 -8.87 -1.89 -12.75
C ARG A 18 -7.64 -2.38 -13.51
N GLU A 19 -7.60 -3.68 -13.78
CA GLU A 19 -6.41 -4.38 -14.28
C GLU A 19 -5.92 -3.83 -15.62
N ALA A 20 -6.81 -3.39 -16.53
CA ALA A 20 -6.45 -2.74 -17.80
C ALA A 20 -5.59 -1.45 -17.60
N LYS A 21 -5.62 -0.88 -16.40
CA LYS A 21 -4.78 0.25 -15.95
C LYS A 21 -3.79 -0.15 -14.86
N ARG A 22 -3.45 -1.45 -14.75
CA ARG A 22 -2.58 -2.01 -13.73
C ARG A 22 -3.02 -1.67 -12.30
N ASN A 23 -4.33 -1.66 -12.07
CA ASN A 23 -4.94 -1.28 -10.80
C ASN A 23 -4.43 0.06 -10.25
N ALA A 24 -4.17 1.03 -11.16
CA ALA A 24 -3.82 2.39 -10.77
C ALA A 24 -4.98 3.04 -10.02
N ILE A 25 -4.66 3.74 -8.95
CA ILE A 25 -5.62 4.39 -8.07
C ILE A 25 -6.01 5.75 -8.66
N ASP A 26 -7.28 5.86 -9.04
CA ASP A 26 -7.95 7.10 -9.44
C ASP A 26 -8.98 7.54 -8.40
N PRO A 27 -9.69 8.68 -8.58
CA PRO A 27 -10.67 9.15 -7.60
C PRO A 27 -11.80 8.15 -7.33
N GLU A 28 -12.26 7.39 -8.33
CA GLU A 28 -13.29 6.36 -8.17
C GLU A 28 -12.77 5.20 -7.31
N THR A 29 -11.54 4.77 -7.55
CA THR A 29 -10.89 3.70 -6.77
C THR A 29 -10.67 4.14 -5.32
N THR A 30 -10.23 5.39 -5.09
CA THR A 30 -10.09 5.97 -3.75
C THR A 30 -11.42 5.95 -2.98
N ALA A 31 -12.50 6.42 -3.62
CA ALA A 31 -13.83 6.42 -3.00
C ALA A 31 -14.33 4.99 -2.72
N GLY A 32 -14.08 4.05 -3.63
CA GLY A 32 -14.46 2.64 -3.47
C GLY A 32 -13.71 1.95 -2.33
N LEU A 33 -12.40 2.18 -2.20
CA LEU A 33 -11.59 1.66 -1.09
C LEU A 33 -12.06 2.23 0.25
N ASP A 34 -12.31 3.55 0.32
CA ASP A 34 -12.81 4.18 1.53
C ASP A 34 -14.17 3.61 1.94
N ALA A 35 -15.10 3.47 1.01
CA ALA A 35 -16.43 2.92 1.28
C ALA A 35 -16.36 1.47 1.79
N ALA A 36 -15.53 0.63 1.18
CA ALA A 36 -15.35 -0.75 1.60
C ALA A 36 -14.70 -0.86 3.00
N LEU A 37 -13.71 -0.02 3.29
CA LEU A 37 -13.08 0.02 4.61
C LEU A 37 -14.00 0.63 5.67
N ASN A 38 -14.87 1.60 5.31
CA ASN A 38 -15.91 2.08 6.21
C ASN A 38 -16.88 0.94 6.58
N ALA A 39 -17.29 0.12 5.60
CA ALA A 39 -18.13 -1.04 5.87
C ALA A 39 -17.44 -2.07 6.79
N LEU A 40 -16.12 -2.29 6.63
CA LEU A 40 -15.34 -3.15 7.53
C LEU A 40 -15.34 -2.61 8.96
N ASP A 41 -15.12 -1.30 9.13
CA ASP A 41 -15.00 -0.68 10.44
C ASP A 41 -16.36 -0.57 11.17
N ASP A 42 -17.47 -0.41 10.41
CA ASP A 42 -18.81 -0.14 10.94
C ASP A 42 -19.65 -1.42 11.15
N ASP A 43 -19.29 -2.56 10.54
CA ASP A 43 -19.98 -3.86 10.74
C ASP A 43 -19.34 -4.66 11.88
N PRO A 44 -20.03 -4.81 13.04
CA PRO A 44 -19.50 -5.59 14.16
C PRO A 44 -19.34 -7.09 13.87
N GLY A 45 -19.94 -7.59 12.80
CA GLY A 45 -19.78 -8.96 12.33
C GLY A 45 -18.51 -9.19 11.51
N LEU A 46 -17.79 -8.12 11.12
CA LEU A 46 -16.51 -8.19 10.43
C LEU A 46 -15.36 -7.97 11.42
N GLN A 47 -14.25 -8.69 11.20
CA GLN A 47 -13.11 -8.69 12.12
C GLN A 47 -11.77 -8.53 11.42
N VAL A 48 -11.69 -8.77 10.10
CA VAL A 48 -10.45 -8.68 9.31
C VAL A 48 -10.76 -8.12 7.93
N GLY A 49 -9.96 -7.19 7.45
CA GLY A 49 -9.96 -6.74 6.06
C GLY A 49 -8.87 -7.44 5.24
N ILE A 50 -9.18 -7.81 4.01
CA ILE A 50 -8.18 -8.32 3.06
C ILE A 50 -8.21 -7.44 1.83
N LEU A 51 -7.12 -6.70 1.58
CA LEU A 51 -6.94 -5.91 0.37
C LEU A 51 -6.21 -6.72 -0.68
N THR A 52 -6.74 -6.77 -1.90
CA THR A 52 -6.13 -7.52 -3.01
C THR A 52 -6.35 -6.83 -4.35
N GLY A 53 -5.62 -7.27 -5.36
CA GLY A 53 -5.76 -6.81 -6.75
C GLY A 53 -6.09 -7.94 -7.70
N GLY A 54 -5.59 -7.83 -8.93
CA GLY A 54 -5.66 -8.89 -9.94
C GLY A 54 -4.51 -9.89 -9.83
N PRO A 55 -4.51 -10.93 -10.67
CA PRO A 55 -3.52 -12.00 -10.62
C PRO A 55 -2.11 -11.56 -11.05
N SER A 56 -1.98 -10.49 -11.82
CA SER A 56 -0.69 -10.00 -12.33
C SER A 56 -0.23 -8.71 -11.67
N VAL A 57 -1.13 -8.01 -10.99
CA VAL A 57 -0.85 -6.73 -10.37
C VAL A 57 -1.77 -6.45 -9.19
N PHE A 58 -1.16 -6.19 -8.05
CA PHE A 58 -1.88 -5.64 -6.89
C PHE A 58 -2.30 -4.19 -7.17
N SER A 59 -1.33 -3.30 -7.35
CA SER A 59 -1.53 -1.92 -7.81
C SER A 59 -0.21 -1.29 -8.25
N ALA A 60 -0.26 -0.48 -9.30
CA ALA A 60 0.87 0.34 -9.78
C ALA A 60 0.93 1.74 -9.14
N GLY A 61 0.07 2.04 -8.14
CA GLY A 61 0.01 3.34 -7.47
C GLY A 61 -0.95 4.33 -8.13
N SER A 62 -0.75 5.62 -7.92
CA SER A 62 -1.61 6.69 -8.45
C SER A 62 -1.76 6.63 -9.97
N ASP A 63 -2.96 6.90 -10.47
CA ASP A 63 -3.16 7.17 -11.89
C ASP A 63 -2.48 8.52 -12.24
N LEU A 64 -1.43 8.48 -13.06
CA LEU A 64 -0.64 9.66 -13.39
C LEU A 64 -1.38 10.70 -14.27
N ARG A 65 -2.53 10.34 -14.82
CA ARG A 65 -3.36 11.23 -15.65
C ARG A 65 -4.51 11.84 -14.87
N LEU A 66 -5.18 11.04 -14.05
CA LEU A 66 -6.38 11.44 -13.31
C LEU A 66 -6.05 11.87 -11.87
N GLY A 67 -4.84 11.56 -11.39
CA GLY A 67 -4.55 11.62 -9.96
C GLY A 67 -5.30 10.54 -9.19
N SER A 68 -5.12 10.52 -7.88
CA SER A 68 -5.82 9.59 -6.97
C SER A 68 -7.06 10.21 -6.30
N GLY A 69 -7.38 11.44 -6.60
CA GLY A 69 -8.44 12.21 -5.93
C GLY A 69 -8.01 12.81 -4.60
N GLU A 70 -8.98 13.48 -3.94
CA GLU A 70 -8.76 14.10 -2.65
C GLU A 70 -8.70 13.05 -1.53
N PRO A 71 -7.96 13.33 -0.44
CA PRO A 71 -7.99 12.48 0.74
C PRO A 71 -9.40 12.34 1.31
N THR A 72 -9.77 11.12 1.72
CA THR A 72 -11.08 10.86 2.32
C THR A 72 -11.09 11.21 3.81
N PRO A 73 -12.26 11.54 4.41
CA PRO A 73 -12.32 11.94 5.81
C PRO A 73 -11.81 10.89 6.80
N ARG A 74 -12.05 9.59 6.55
CA ARG A 74 -11.65 8.50 7.44
C ARG A 74 -10.34 7.84 7.02
N GLY A 75 -10.09 7.75 5.72
CA GLY A 75 -8.97 6.97 5.16
C GLY A 75 -7.75 7.78 4.76
N GLY A 76 -7.89 9.10 4.63
CA GLY A 76 -6.85 9.92 4.02
C GLY A 76 -6.63 9.57 2.55
N GLU A 77 -5.39 9.62 2.10
CA GLU A 77 -5.00 9.31 0.73
C GLU A 77 -5.40 7.87 0.38
N TYR A 78 -5.88 7.66 -0.84
CA TYR A 78 -6.44 6.39 -1.36
C TYR A 78 -7.62 5.81 -0.54
N GLY A 79 -8.10 6.55 0.49
CA GLY A 79 -9.08 6.01 1.43
C GLY A 79 -8.52 4.99 2.43
N VAL A 80 -7.19 4.80 2.45
CA VAL A 80 -6.48 3.72 3.18
C VAL A 80 -5.38 4.25 4.09
N ILE A 81 -4.59 5.21 3.60
CA ILE A 81 -3.22 5.48 4.08
C ILE A 81 -3.16 6.04 5.51
N ARG A 82 -4.09 6.91 5.88
CA ARG A 82 -4.15 7.53 7.22
C ARG A 82 -5.29 7.00 8.09
N ARG A 83 -5.86 5.88 7.70
CA ARG A 83 -7.01 5.33 8.40
C ARG A 83 -6.60 4.75 9.76
N ALA A 84 -7.10 5.35 10.82
CA ALA A 84 -7.15 4.68 12.11
C ALA A 84 -8.13 3.50 12.03
N HIS A 85 -7.71 2.31 12.45
CA HIS A 85 -8.53 1.12 12.32
C HIS A 85 -8.45 0.24 13.57
N ALA A 86 -9.55 -0.45 13.85
CA ALA A 86 -9.65 -1.39 14.95
C ALA A 86 -9.51 -2.85 14.47
N ASN A 87 -9.87 -3.11 13.21
CA ASN A 87 -9.84 -4.45 12.63
C ASN A 87 -8.55 -4.65 11.83
N PRO A 88 -7.78 -5.75 12.04
CA PRO A 88 -6.58 -6.05 11.27
C PRO A 88 -6.82 -6.07 9.77
N ARG A 89 -5.82 -5.60 9.01
CA ARG A 89 -5.83 -5.57 7.55
C ARG A 89 -4.67 -6.40 6.99
N ILE A 90 -4.97 -7.27 6.03
CA ILE A 90 -4.02 -8.12 5.34
C ILE A 90 -3.93 -7.67 3.89
N ALA A 91 -2.73 -7.40 3.39
CA ALA A 91 -2.50 -7.26 1.96
C ALA A 91 -2.25 -8.64 1.35
N ALA A 92 -3.12 -9.07 0.40
CA ALA A 92 -2.94 -10.28 -0.38
C ALA A 92 -2.41 -9.91 -1.76
N VAL A 93 -1.12 -10.12 -1.98
CA VAL A 93 -0.38 -9.54 -3.12
C VAL A 93 -0.03 -10.59 -4.14
N GLU A 94 -0.62 -10.47 -5.32
CA GLU A 94 -0.17 -11.12 -6.56
C GLU A 94 0.54 -10.08 -7.43
N GLY A 95 1.62 -10.47 -8.10
CA GLY A 95 2.32 -9.63 -9.05
C GLY A 95 2.90 -8.35 -8.44
N LEU A 96 2.61 -7.20 -9.04
CA LEU A 96 3.30 -5.95 -8.72
C LEU A 96 2.56 -5.11 -7.67
N ALA A 97 3.26 -4.69 -6.62
CA ALA A 97 2.84 -3.65 -5.67
C ALA A 97 3.86 -2.50 -5.73
N PHE A 98 3.60 -1.48 -6.57
CA PHE A 98 4.55 -0.41 -6.85
C PHE A 98 4.00 0.96 -6.50
N GLY A 99 4.89 1.85 -6.07
CA GLY A 99 4.52 3.21 -5.71
C GLY A 99 3.42 3.23 -4.66
N GLY A 100 2.32 3.94 -4.92
CA GLY A 100 1.15 3.93 -4.05
C GLY A 100 0.58 2.54 -3.75
N GLY A 101 0.80 1.55 -4.63
CA GLY A 101 0.46 0.15 -4.35
C GLY A 101 1.29 -0.43 -3.21
N MET A 102 2.60 -0.16 -3.18
CA MET A 102 3.45 -0.52 -2.04
C MET A 102 3.09 0.29 -0.79
N GLU A 103 2.71 1.57 -0.94
CA GLU A 103 2.26 2.40 0.19
C GLU A 103 0.98 1.85 0.84
N ILE A 104 0.04 1.30 0.04
CA ILE A 104 -1.14 0.59 0.55
C ILE A 104 -0.72 -0.69 1.30
N VAL A 105 0.23 -1.48 0.76
CA VAL A 105 0.74 -2.68 1.45
C VAL A 105 1.40 -2.30 2.78
N LEU A 106 2.20 -1.23 2.81
CA LEU A 106 2.83 -0.70 4.02
C LEU A 106 1.84 -0.11 5.04
N ALA A 107 0.61 0.19 4.61
CA ALA A 107 -0.48 0.63 5.49
C ALA A 107 -1.35 -0.53 6.00
N CYS A 108 -1.08 -1.76 5.57
CA CYS A 108 -1.67 -2.98 6.12
C CYS A 108 -0.82 -3.54 7.26
N ASP A 109 -1.44 -4.32 8.15
CA ASP A 109 -0.79 -4.90 9.32
C ASP A 109 0.01 -6.16 8.99
N LEU A 110 -0.45 -6.92 7.98
CA LEU A 110 0.14 -8.20 7.57
C LEU A 110 0.18 -8.29 6.04
N VAL A 111 1.17 -9.02 5.53
CA VAL A 111 1.38 -9.22 4.10
C VAL A 111 1.44 -10.71 3.77
N VAL A 112 0.57 -11.12 2.87
CA VAL A 112 0.62 -12.44 2.20
C VAL A 112 0.98 -12.18 0.75
N ALA A 113 2.00 -12.84 0.23
CA ALA A 113 2.49 -12.59 -1.12
C ALA A 113 2.77 -13.88 -1.90
N ALA A 114 2.40 -13.87 -3.17
CA ALA A 114 2.84 -14.88 -4.13
C ALA A 114 4.36 -14.76 -4.40
N LYS A 115 5.02 -15.86 -4.76
CA LYS A 115 6.45 -15.90 -5.08
C LYS A 115 6.83 -14.95 -6.22
N SER A 116 5.94 -14.78 -7.20
CA SER A 116 6.15 -13.84 -8.31
C SER A 116 5.99 -12.37 -7.91
N ALA A 117 5.46 -12.07 -6.73
CA ALA A 117 5.20 -10.70 -6.33
C ALA A 117 6.49 -9.86 -6.20
N ARG A 118 6.35 -8.55 -6.46
CA ARG A 118 7.42 -7.57 -6.41
C ARG A 118 6.94 -6.31 -5.68
N PHE A 119 7.81 -5.77 -4.85
CA PHE A 119 7.55 -4.58 -4.04
C PHE A 119 8.55 -3.48 -4.39
N GLY A 120 8.09 -2.25 -4.62
CA GLY A 120 9.01 -1.16 -4.97
C GLY A 120 8.41 0.22 -4.91
N LEU A 121 9.29 1.22 -4.76
CA LEU A 121 8.98 2.66 -4.74
C LEU A 121 9.72 3.36 -5.90
N PRO A 122 9.23 3.22 -7.16
CA PRO A 122 9.95 3.69 -8.35
C PRO A 122 9.76 5.18 -8.66
N GLU A 123 9.18 5.96 -7.75
CA GLU A 123 8.84 7.36 -7.94
C GLU A 123 10.03 8.21 -8.38
N ILE A 124 11.20 7.95 -7.80
CA ILE A 124 12.42 8.70 -8.13
C ILE A 124 12.84 8.58 -9.59
N LYS A 125 12.52 7.47 -10.26
CA LYS A 125 12.77 7.27 -11.70
C LYS A 125 11.92 8.19 -12.58
N ARG A 126 10.98 8.92 -11.97
CA ARG A 126 10.08 9.88 -12.65
C ARG A 126 10.17 11.28 -12.04
N GLY A 127 11.24 11.57 -11.30
CA GLY A 127 11.41 12.85 -10.60
C GLY A 127 10.35 13.09 -9.52
N LEU A 128 9.72 12.03 -9.03
CA LEU A 128 8.69 12.06 -8.00
C LEU A 128 9.24 11.49 -6.68
N PHE A 129 8.43 11.58 -5.65
CA PHE A 129 8.72 11.13 -4.30
C PHE A 129 7.52 10.36 -3.74
N ALA A 130 7.76 9.27 -3.03
CA ALA A 130 6.69 8.48 -2.40
C ALA A 130 6.14 9.24 -1.18
N VAL A 131 5.01 9.94 -1.38
CA VAL A 131 4.47 10.94 -0.43
C VAL A 131 3.43 10.39 0.54
N TYR A 132 2.94 9.17 0.31
CA TYR A 132 1.87 8.59 1.12
C TYR A 132 2.40 7.55 2.12
N GLY A 133 3.56 7.86 2.71
CA GLY A 133 4.18 7.08 3.78
C GLY A 133 5.21 6.05 3.31
N GLY A 134 5.40 5.87 1.99
CA GLY A 134 6.29 4.87 1.43
C GLY A 134 7.70 4.90 1.98
N VAL A 135 8.29 6.10 2.11
CA VAL A 135 9.68 6.26 2.57
C VAL A 135 9.84 5.90 4.04
N PHE A 136 9.09 6.50 4.95
CA PHE A 136 9.31 6.27 6.37
C PHE A 136 8.75 4.94 6.85
N ARG A 137 7.64 4.44 6.27
CA ARG A 137 7.10 3.12 6.60
C ARG A 137 7.99 1.99 6.09
N SER A 138 8.62 2.13 4.91
CA SER A 138 9.59 1.15 4.45
C SER A 138 10.81 1.07 5.38
N ALA A 139 11.26 2.20 5.95
CA ALA A 139 12.35 2.22 6.92
C ALA A 139 12.00 1.56 8.27
N ARG A 140 10.71 1.40 8.58
CA ARG A 140 10.21 0.67 9.75
C ARG A 140 9.99 -0.82 9.46
N ALA A 141 9.52 -1.13 8.26
CA ALA A 141 9.14 -2.48 7.85
C ALA A 141 10.31 -3.33 7.35
N LEU A 142 11.41 -2.69 6.94
CA LEU A 142 12.60 -3.34 6.35
C LEU A 142 13.87 -2.88 7.07
N PRO A 143 14.97 -3.66 7.03
CA PRO A 143 16.29 -3.15 7.41
C PRO A 143 16.59 -1.84 6.67
N LEU A 144 17.08 -0.84 7.38
CA LEU A 144 17.23 0.54 6.87
C LEU A 144 18.05 0.63 5.57
N ASN A 145 19.08 -0.20 5.41
CA ASN A 145 19.88 -0.27 4.19
C ASN A 145 19.06 -0.81 3.00
N VAL A 146 18.14 -1.74 3.22
CA VAL A 146 17.24 -2.27 2.18
C VAL A 146 16.17 -1.24 1.82
N ALA A 147 15.59 -0.56 2.80
CA ALA A 147 14.69 0.55 2.54
C ALA A 147 15.37 1.65 1.71
N LYS A 148 16.63 2.01 2.03
CA LYS A 148 17.44 2.94 1.24
C LYS A 148 17.68 2.44 -0.19
N GLU A 149 17.99 1.16 -0.37
CA GLU A 149 18.18 0.56 -1.70
C GLU A 149 16.92 0.75 -2.55
N ILE A 150 15.74 0.34 -2.05
CA ILE A 150 14.48 0.45 -2.78
C ILE A 150 14.15 1.91 -3.12
N VAL A 151 14.29 2.81 -2.15
CA VAL A 151 13.92 4.23 -2.32
C VAL A 151 14.90 4.98 -3.22
N LEU A 152 16.21 4.72 -3.10
CA LEU A 152 17.24 5.48 -3.81
C LEU A 152 17.51 4.94 -5.24
N THR A 153 17.26 3.66 -5.49
CA THR A 153 17.38 3.09 -6.83
C THR A 153 16.05 3.06 -7.58
N GLY A 154 14.94 3.00 -6.83
CA GLY A 154 13.61 2.73 -7.39
C GLY A 154 13.48 1.31 -7.95
N ASP A 155 14.42 0.41 -7.65
CA ASP A 155 14.37 -0.99 -8.06
C ASP A 155 13.55 -1.82 -7.07
N PRO A 156 12.71 -2.75 -7.56
CA PRO A 156 11.89 -3.56 -6.68
C PRO A 156 12.67 -4.71 -6.05
N ILE A 157 12.19 -5.16 -4.89
CA ILE A 157 12.61 -6.43 -4.29
C ILE A 157 11.61 -7.54 -4.61
N THR A 158 12.10 -8.79 -4.59
CA THR A 158 11.27 -9.99 -4.76
C THR A 158 10.51 -10.31 -3.48
N ALA A 159 9.37 -11.02 -3.60
CA ALA A 159 8.62 -11.51 -2.46
C ALA A 159 9.44 -12.45 -1.56
N GLU A 160 10.31 -13.27 -2.15
CA GLU A 160 11.22 -14.16 -1.41
C GLU A 160 12.22 -13.36 -0.56
N ARG A 161 12.84 -12.31 -1.14
CA ARG A 161 13.73 -11.42 -0.38
C ARG A 161 12.95 -10.70 0.72
N ALA A 162 11.76 -10.20 0.42
CA ALA A 162 10.89 -9.52 1.37
C ALA A 162 10.46 -10.44 2.54
N ALA A 163 10.18 -11.72 2.25
CA ALA A 163 9.88 -12.74 3.26
C ALA A 163 11.12 -13.06 4.13
N GLY A 164 12.28 -13.21 3.51
CA GLY A 164 13.55 -13.39 4.24
C GLY A 164 13.92 -12.23 5.17
N LEU A 165 13.38 -11.05 4.93
CA LEU A 165 13.55 -9.84 5.74
C LEU A 165 12.41 -9.62 6.76
N GLY A 166 11.37 -10.48 6.76
CA GLY A 166 10.24 -10.39 7.69
C GLY A 166 9.14 -9.41 7.27
N PHE A 167 9.22 -8.80 6.08
CA PHE A 167 8.18 -7.92 5.56
C PHE A 167 6.95 -8.70 5.08
N VAL A 168 7.13 -9.85 4.44
CA VAL A 168 6.07 -10.77 4.03
C VAL A 168 5.89 -11.83 5.12
N ASN A 169 4.67 -11.90 5.69
CA ASN A 169 4.34 -12.84 6.76
C ASN A 169 4.09 -14.26 6.23
N VAL A 170 3.51 -14.37 5.03
CA VAL A 170 3.25 -15.66 4.37
C VAL A 170 3.65 -15.55 2.90
N LEU A 171 4.61 -16.37 2.48
CA LEU A 171 4.99 -16.53 1.07
C LEU A 171 4.29 -17.77 0.53
N CYS A 172 3.62 -17.65 -0.61
CA CYS A 172 2.85 -18.74 -1.21
C CYS A 172 3.10 -18.89 -2.72
N GLU A 173 2.58 -19.96 -3.29
CA GLU A 173 2.61 -20.17 -4.74
C GLU A 173 1.72 -19.13 -5.44
N ASP A 174 2.03 -18.85 -6.71
CA ASP A 174 1.28 -17.91 -7.53
C ASP A 174 -0.20 -18.30 -7.63
N GLY A 175 -1.09 -17.34 -7.54
CA GLY A 175 -2.54 -17.53 -7.51
C GLY A 175 -3.10 -17.95 -6.15
N ARG A 176 -2.27 -18.07 -5.10
CA ARG A 176 -2.70 -18.53 -3.76
C ARG A 176 -2.77 -17.43 -2.72
N ALA A 177 -2.36 -16.21 -3.04
CA ALA A 177 -2.26 -15.15 -2.03
C ALA A 177 -3.59 -14.84 -1.33
N LEU A 178 -4.70 -14.83 -2.05
CA LEU A 178 -6.01 -14.63 -1.43
C LEU A 178 -6.43 -15.78 -0.52
N ASP A 179 -6.23 -17.03 -0.93
CA ASP A 179 -6.58 -18.20 -0.13
C ASP A 179 -5.78 -18.24 1.18
N GLU A 180 -4.47 -17.98 1.10
CA GLU A 180 -3.61 -17.93 2.28
C GLU A 180 -3.94 -16.72 3.19
N ALA A 181 -4.34 -15.59 2.61
CA ALA A 181 -4.82 -14.44 3.38
C ALA A 181 -6.15 -14.74 4.10
N LEU A 182 -7.07 -15.47 3.46
CA LEU A 182 -8.30 -15.95 4.09
C LEU A 182 -8.01 -16.91 5.24
N ALA A 183 -7.10 -17.87 5.04
CA ALA A 183 -6.67 -18.77 6.10
C ALA A 183 -6.04 -18.02 7.29
N LEU A 184 -5.23 -16.98 7.02
CA LEU A 184 -4.66 -16.12 8.07
C LEU A 184 -5.76 -15.32 8.77
N ALA A 185 -6.73 -14.78 8.03
CA ALA A 185 -7.87 -14.04 8.58
C ALA A 185 -8.74 -14.94 9.49
N GLU A 186 -8.97 -16.20 9.12
CA GLU A 186 -9.68 -17.17 9.95
C GLU A 186 -8.94 -17.42 11.27
N ARG A 187 -7.62 -17.56 11.23
CA ARG A 187 -6.79 -17.72 12.45
C ARG A 187 -6.90 -16.51 13.37
N ILE A 188 -6.93 -15.29 12.82
CA ILE A 188 -7.13 -14.06 13.59
C ILE A 188 -8.55 -14.04 14.18
N ALA A 189 -9.57 -14.31 13.38
CA ALA A 189 -10.98 -14.24 13.75
C ALA A 189 -11.40 -15.36 14.74
N ALA A 190 -10.61 -16.41 14.90
CA ALA A 190 -10.81 -17.43 15.91
C ALA A 190 -10.48 -16.95 17.35
N ASN A 191 -9.74 -15.83 17.48
CA ASN A 191 -9.37 -15.25 18.75
C ASN A 191 -10.44 -14.30 19.28
N ALA A 192 -10.33 -13.91 20.57
CA ALA A 192 -11.23 -12.96 21.22
C ALA A 192 -11.15 -11.57 20.54
N PRO A 193 -12.24 -11.07 19.91
CA PRO A 193 -12.18 -9.86 19.09
C PRO A 193 -11.72 -8.61 19.85
N VAL A 194 -12.11 -8.48 21.12
CA VAL A 194 -11.68 -7.35 21.96
C VAL A 194 -10.17 -7.39 22.20
N ALA A 195 -9.62 -8.58 22.51
CA ALA A 195 -8.20 -8.74 22.75
C ALA A 195 -7.38 -8.46 21.48
N VAL A 196 -7.86 -8.90 20.31
CA VAL A 196 -7.21 -8.60 19.01
C VAL A 196 -7.18 -7.09 18.77
N ARG A 197 -8.33 -6.40 18.88
CA ARG A 197 -8.42 -4.96 18.66
C ARG A 197 -7.56 -4.15 19.63
N GLU A 198 -7.58 -4.49 20.92
CA GLU A 198 -6.78 -3.76 21.90
C GLU A 198 -5.29 -4.01 21.74
N SER A 199 -4.87 -5.22 21.36
CA SER A 199 -3.48 -5.52 21.03
C SER A 199 -3.01 -4.72 19.82
N LEU A 200 -3.81 -4.67 18.74
CA LEU A 200 -3.53 -3.87 17.57
C LEU A 200 -3.41 -2.39 17.93
N ARG A 201 -4.39 -1.86 18.69
CA ARG A 201 -4.38 -0.47 19.14
C ARG A 201 -3.11 -0.10 19.90
N VAL A 202 -2.63 -0.96 20.81
CA VAL A 202 -1.40 -0.72 21.56
C VAL A 202 -0.18 -0.71 20.64
N LEU A 203 -0.11 -1.65 19.70
CA LEU A 203 0.98 -1.70 18.70
C LEU A 203 1.02 -0.43 17.85
N GLU A 204 -0.12 0.01 17.31
CA GLU A 204 -0.24 1.22 16.49
C GLU A 204 0.11 2.49 17.29
N GLN A 205 -0.45 2.64 18.48
CA GLN A 205 -0.18 3.82 19.32
C GLN A 205 1.28 3.88 19.79
N SER A 206 1.93 2.75 20.03
CA SER A 206 3.35 2.72 20.38
C SER A 206 4.25 3.20 19.24
N ALA A 207 3.78 3.10 18.01
CA ALA A 207 4.48 3.55 16.82
C ALA A 207 4.11 4.98 16.37
N ALA A 208 3.04 5.57 16.92
CA ALA A 208 2.43 6.82 16.44
C ALA A 208 3.39 8.02 16.43
N VAL A 209 4.26 8.17 17.42
CA VAL A 209 5.24 9.29 17.46
C VAL A 209 6.19 9.27 16.27
N LEU A 210 6.65 8.09 15.86
CA LEU A 210 7.51 7.94 14.68
C LEU A 210 6.72 8.18 13.38
N GLU A 211 5.45 7.87 13.37
CA GLU A 211 4.55 8.11 12.26
C GLU A 211 4.35 9.62 12.03
N ASP A 212 4.07 10.40 13.08
CA ASP A 212 3.90 11.86 13.01
C ASP A 212 5.17 12.56 12.49
N ILE A 213 6.34 12.18 13.00
CA ILE A 213 7.62 12.67 12.52
C ILE A 213 7.80 12.31 11.03
N GLY A 214 7.46 11.09 10.64
CA GLY A 214 7.52 10.62 9.25
C GLY A 214 6.68 11.50 8.31
N TRP A 215 5.45 11.85 8.71
CA TRP A 215 4.58 12.72 7.92
C TRP A 215 5.13 14.15 7.80
N GLN A 216 5.69 14.73 8.86
CA GLN A 216 6.31 16.05 8.81
C GLN A 216 7.49 16.08 7.83
N LEU A 217 8.42 15.13 7.95
CA LEU A 217 9.57 15.02 7.06
C LEU A 217 9.15 14.77 5.61
N THR A 218 8.12 13.96 5.37
CA THR A 218 7.57 13.71 4.03
C THR A 218 6.98 14.99 3.42
N ALA A 219 6.22 15.76 4.19
CA ALA A 219 5.62 17.00 3.70
C ALA A 219 6.67 18.03 3.26
N ASP A 220 7.76 18.16 4.02
CA ASP A 220 8.85 19.08 3.69
C ASP A 220 9.65 18.61 2.46
N ALA A 221 9.96 17.31 2.38
CA ALA A 221 10.62 16.73 1.21
C ALA A 221 9.76 16.84 -0.05
N ALA A 222 8.46 16.61 0.05
CA ALA A 222 7.52 16.73 -1.07
C ALA A 222 7.50 18.15 -1.67
N LYS A 223 7.50 19.19 -0.82
CA LYS A 223 7.59 20.59 -1.29
C LYS A 223 8.84 20.82 -2.13
N ALA A 224 10.00 20.34 -1.67
CA ALA A 224 11.27 20.50 -2.39
C ALA A 224 11.24 19.74 -3.73
N VAL A 225 10.79 18.49 -3.74
CA VAL A 225 10.74 17.65 -4.95
C VAL A 225 9.78 18.24 -5.98
N PHE A 226 8.54 18.56 -5.59
CA PHE A 226 7.53 19.05 -6.56
C PHE A 226 7.82 20.46 -7.09
N ALA A 227 8.64 21.26 -6.39
CA ALA A 227 9.11 22.54 -6.88
C ALA A 227 10.26 22.42 -7.91
N SER A 228 10.94 21.27 -7.99
CA SER A 228 12.12 21.08 -8.82
C SER A 228 11.83 21.06 -10.33
N GLU A 229 12.83 21.37 -11.13
CA GLU A 229 12.79 21.16 -12.58
C GLU A 229 12.75 19.67 -12.92
N ASP A 230 13.42 18.84 -12.13
CA ASP A 230 13.48 17.39 -12.31
C ASP A 230 12.11 16.72 -12.17
N ALA A 231 11.23 17.22 -11.30
CA ALA A 231 9.86 16.71 -11.20
C ALA A 231 9.05 16.98 -12.47
N ARG A 232 9.25 18.15 -13.11
CA ARG A 232 8.62 18.48 -14.39
C ARG A 232 9.17 17.62 -15.51
N GLU A 233 10.50 17.55 -15.62
CA GLU A 233 11.20 16.73 -16.62
C GLU A 233 10.79 15.24 -16.51
N GLY A 234 10.73 14.69 -15.31
CA GLY A 234 10.36 13.28 -15.09
C GLY A 234 8.94 12.96 -15.57
N ARG A 235 7.97 13.87 -15.30
CA ARG A 235 6.61 13.75 -15.81
C ARG A 235 6.56 13.84 -17.35
N ASP A 236 7.23 14.85 -17.92
CA ASP A 236 7.18 15.12 -19.35
C ASP A 236 7.86 13.99 -20.14
N ALA A 237 9.03 13.53 -19.70
CA ALA A 237 9.74 12.36 -20.26
C ALA A 237 8.89 11.08 -20.22
N PHE A 238 8.15 10.85 -19.11
CA PHE A 238 7.24 9.71 -19.01
C PHE A 238 6.09 9.76 -20.02
N LEU A 239 5.49 10.94 -20.19
CA LEU A 239 4.39 11.14 -21.16
C LEU A 239 4.87 11.01 -22.60
N GLU A 240 6.09 11.50 -22.89
CA GLU A 240 6.74 11.46 -24.20
C GLU A 240 7.44 10.11 -24.47
N LYS A 241 7.47 9.20 -23.52
CA LYS A 241 8.12 7.87 -23.61
C LYS A 241 9.61 7.95 -23.98
N ARG A 242 10.33 8.93 -23.45
CA ARG A 242 11.77 9.12 -23.58
C ARG A 242 12.50 8.99 -22.23
N ALA A 243 13.81 8.87 -22.28
CA ALA A 243 14.64 8.97 -21.08
C ALA A 243 14.63 10.42 -20.53
N PRO A 244 14.53 10.62 -19.21
CA PRO A 244 14.63 11.94 -18.60
C PRO A 244 16.07 12.47 -18.58
N ILE A 245 16.22 13.80 -18.55
CA ILE A 245 17.52 14.47 -18.43
C ILE A 245 17.51 15.26 -17.12
N TRP A 246 18.10 14.67 -16.10
CA TRP A 246 18.12 15.25 -14.76
C TRP A 246 19.08 16.44 -14.65
N ARG A 247 18.66 17.50 -13.92
CA ARG A 247 19.44 18.73 -13.72
C ARG A 247 19.81 18.98 -12.26
N GLY A 248 19.19 18.27 -11.31
CA GLY A 248 19.45 18.36 -9.87
C GLY A 248 18.92 19.66 -9.25
N ARG A 249 17.91 20.28 -9.82
CA ARG A 249 17.35 21.56 -9.33
C ARG A 249 15.85 21.68 -9.62
#